data_71430aba5bd3d599a91a3b21f48ed224
#
_entry.id   71430aba5bd3d599a91a3b21f48ed224
#
_cell.length_a   1.000
_cell.length_b   1.000
_cell.length_c   1.000
_cell.angle_alpha   90.00
_cell.angle_beta   90.00
_cell.angle_gamma   90.00
#
_symmetry.space_group_name_H-M   'P 1'
#
loop_
_entity.id
_entity.type
_entity.pdbx_description
1 polymer ?
#
loop_
_entity_poly.entity_id
_entity_poly.type
_entity_poly.pdbx_seq_one_letter_code
_entity_poly.pdbx_strand_id
1 'polypeptide(L)'
;METQINYEQAEALGISHEAYDEVLDIVGRIPTMEELSTLLAMWESNGRQQSLYGWLRGQRHSVERNEYLYSGTIDHKAIKEPKVKECVEIARQLCNNSTLSSLHIRLTTGLLLYMVGNVSTEFADSEYARRCLHLVGEPMATGGHDEDCQYIEMILSALHDGGLTIADTHISSGGLFGSLLTLSAPLGYDILTPREVRLDAFLFGEEPGRYLVAVSESADDQFLLKLGDACLNCCFLGRTTKNRIMVDGFDFGPVSDYITTST
;
A
#
# COMPACT_ATOMS: atom_id res chain seq x y z
N MET A 1 14.39 34.73 -3.23
CA MET A 1 15.38 34.61 -4.32
C MET A 1 16.09 33.29 -4.10
N GLU A 2 15.83 32.31 -4.94
CA GLU A 2 16.55 31.04 -4.90
C GLU A 2 18.00 31.29 -5.32
N THR A 3 18.94 30.91 -4.47
CA THR A 3 20.37 31.15 -4.70
C THR A 3 20.87 30.10 -5.69
N GLN A 4 21.19 30.52 -6.90
CA GLN A 4 21.87 29.68 -7.91
C GLN A 4 23.29 29.38 -7.45
N ILE A 5 23.76 28.16 -7.67
CA ILE A 5 25.07 27.67 -7.22
C ILE A 5 25.95 27.41 -8.44
N ASN A 6 27.07 28.11 -8.49
CA ASN A 6 28.10 27.85 -9.48
C ASN A 6 28.99 26.67 -9.10
N TYR A 7 29.87 26.24 -10.02
CA TYR A 7 30.74 25.09 -9.82
C TYR A 7 31.65 25.22 -8.58
N GLU A 8 32.26 26.41 -8.33
CA GLU A 8 33.14 26.59 -7.18
C GLU A 8 32.43 26.36 -5.85
N GLN A 9 31.17 26.74 -5.79
CA GLN A 9 30.32 26.52 -4.60
C GLN A 9 29.90 25.06 -4.49
N ALA A 10 29.69 24.37 -5.62
CA ALA A 10 29.37 22.94 -5.66
C ALA A 10 30.60 22.08 -5.28
N GLU A 11 31.80 22.46 -5.73
CA GLU A 11 33.06 21.80 -5.37
C GLU A 11 33.34 21.90 -3.86
N ALA A 12 33.05 23.06 -3.26
CA ALA A 12 33.15 23.23 -1.82
C ALA A 12 32.24 22.32 -1.00
N LEU A 13 31.19 21.80 -1.62
CA LEU A 13 30.26 20.81 -1.06
C LEU A 13 30.66 19.35 -1.39
N GLY A 14 31.82 19.18 -2.04
CA GLY A 14 32.34 17.85 -2.39
C GLY A 14 31.78 17.25 -3.68
N ILE A 15 31.14 18.07 -4.53
CA ILE A 15 30.56 17.64 -5.80
C ILE A 15 31.62 17.68 -6.88
N SER A 16 31.83 16.57 -7.61
CA SER A 16 32.78 16.51 -8.70
C SER A 16 32.32 17.36 -9.90
N HIS A 17 33.26 17.79 -10.72
CA HIS A 17 32.99 18.55 -11.95
C HIS A 17 32.04 17.79 -12.89
N GLU A 18 32.29 16.48 -13.04
CA GLU A 18 31.47 15.62 -13.88
C GLU A 18 30.01 15.54 -13.40
N ALA A 19 29.79 15.39 -12.08
CA ALA A 19 28.46 15.36 -11.50
C ALA A 19 27.73 16.70 -11.64
N TYR A 20 28.46 17.82 -11.51
CA TYR A 20 27.88 19.15 -11.67
C TYR A 20 27.51 19.43 -13.14
N ASP A 21 28.35 19.03 -14.10
CA ASP A 21 28.07 19.15 -15.53
C ASP A 21 26.85 18.31 -15.94
N GLU A 22 26.72 17.10 -15.40
CA GLU A 22 25.52 16.26 -15.62
C GLU A 22 24.25 16.94 -15.08
N VAL A 23 24.33 17.60 -13.93
CA VAL A 23 23.20 18.37 -13.39
C VAL A 23 22.87 19.57 -14.28
N LEU A 24 23.88 20.29 -14.78
CA LEU A 24 23.68 21.41 -15.72
C LEU A 24 22.95 20.96 -17.00
N ASP A 25 23.37 19.83 -17.56
CA ASP A 25 22.76 19.26 -18.78
C ASP A 25 21.29 18.87 -18.55
N ILE A 26 20.96 18.39 -17.35
CA ILE A 26 19.62 17.98 -16.98
C ILE A 26 18.70 19.19 -16.72
N VAL A 27 19.19 20.14 -15.93
CA VAL A 27 18.40 21.33 -15.52
C VAL A 27 18.34 22.37 -16.64
N GLY A 28 19.35 22.37 -17.56
CA GLY A 28 19.46 23.31 -18.67
C GLY A 28 19.80 24.76 -18.23
N ARG A 29 20.15 24.97 -16.96
CA ARG A 29 20.54 26.25 -16.35
C ARG A 29 21.35 25.97 -15.08
N ILE A 30 21.94 27.06 -14.53
CA ILE A 30 22.60 26.96 -13.21
C ILE A 30 21.57 26.46 -12.17
N PRO A 31 21.84 25.33 -11.47
CA PRO A 31 20.92 24.78 -10.50
C PRO A 31 20.85 25.64 -9.23
N THR A 32 19.75 25.52 -8.52
CA THR A 32 19.63 26.02 -7.14
C THR A 32 20.24 25.01 -6.18
N MET A 33 20.51 25.43 -4.93
CA MET A 33 21.02 24.51 -3.88
C MET A 33 20.04 23.34 -3.64
N GLU A 34 18.78 23.60 -3.68
CA GLU A 34 17.72 22.63 -3.42
C GLU A 34 17.65 21.58 -4.55
N GLU A 35 17.69 22.03 -5.79
CA GLU A 35 17.76 21.14 -6.96
C GLU A 35 19.00 20.26 -6.95
N LEU A 36 20.17 20.86 -6.70
CA LEU A 36 21.44 20.18 -6.65
C LEU A 36 21.48 19.13 -5.54
N SER A 37 21.06 19.48 -4.34
CA SER A 37 21.05 18.57 -3.18
C SER A 37 20.04 17.44 -3.38
N THR A 38 18.88 17.70 -3.97
CA THR A 38 17.86 16.71 -4.25
C THR A 38 18.35 15.70 -5.28
N LEU A 39 18.90 16.14 -6.40
CA LEU A 39 19.42 15.26 -7.46
C LEU A 39 20.58 14.39 -6.95
N LEU A 40 21.46 14.95 -6.13
CA LEU A 40 22.59 14.20 -5.57
C LEU A 40 22.13 13.17 -4.52
N ALA A 41 21.18 13.52 -3.65
CA ALA A 41 20.62 12.57 -2.69
C ALA A 41 19.93 11.40 -3.37
N MET A 42 19.17 11.66 -4.44
CA MET A 42 18.53 10.63 -5.26
C MET A 42 19.57 9.74 -5.95
N TRP A 43 20.66 10.30 -6.46
CA TRP A 43 21.73 9.55 -7.10
C TRP A 43 22.51 8.69 -6.10
N GLU A 44 22.81 9.22 -4.92
CA GLU A 44 23.48 8.48 -3.85
C GLU A 44 22.66 7.34 -3.31
N SER A 45 21.36 7.49 -3.17
CA SER A 45 20.46 6.45 -2.71
C SER A 45 20.38 5.25 -3.67
N ASN A 46 20.65 5.47 -4.95
CA ASN A 46 20.68 4.41 -5.99
C ASN A 46 22.06 3.77 -6.20
N GLY A 47 23.02 3.97 -5.29
CA GLY A 47 24.28 3.19 -5.22
C GLY A 47 25.36 3.58 -6.19
N ARG A 48 25.32 4.75 -6.79
CA ARG A 48 26.37 5.33 -7.68
C ARG A 48 26.87 4.40 -8.81
N GLN A 49 26.06 3.40 -9.19
CA GLN A 49 26.49 2.41 -10.21
C GLN A 49 26.35 2.91 -11.66
N GLN A 50 25.67 4.02 -11.85
CA GLN A 50 25.47 4.66 -13.16
C GLN A 50 25.76 6.14 -13.06
N SER A 51 26.11 6.77 -14.22
CA SER A 51 26.16 8.23 -14.27
C SER A 51 24.79 8.82 -13.91
N LEU A 52 24.77 10.00 -13.32
CA LEU A 52 23.53 10.71 -13.01
C LEU A 52 22.64 10.83 -14.25
N TYR A 53 23.25 11.10 -15.41
CA TYR A 53 22.55 11.20 -16.69
C TYR A 53 21.96 9.86 -17.14
N GLY A 54 22.71 8.75 -16.97
CA GLY A 54 22.22 7.39 -17.29
C GLY A 54 21.05 6.99 -16.39
N TRP A 55 21.12 7.33 -15.11
CA TRP A 55 20.04 7.10 -14.17
C TRP A 55 18.79 7.90 -14.50
N LEU A 56 18.91 9.22 -14.78
CA LEU A 56 17.78 10.08 -15.16
C LEU A 56 17.22 9.74 -16.54
N ARG A 57 18.05 9.27 -17.48
CA ARG A 57 17.57 8.78 -18.78
C ARG A 57 16.74 7.50 -18.62
N GLY A 58 17.14 6.61 -17.72
CA GLY A 58 16.35 5.44 -17.35
C GLY A 58 14.99 5.85 -16.75
N GLN A 59 14.98 6.87 -15.92
CA GLN A 59 13.76 7.44 -15.36
C GLN A 59 12.90 8.14 -16.44
N ARG A 60 13.48 8.89 -17.38
CA ARG A 60 12.72 9.48 -18.51
C ARG A 60 12.02 8.42 -19.37
N HIS A 61 12.65 7.29 -19.63
CA HIS A 61 12.00 6.19 -20.36
C HIS A 61 10.83 5.57 -19.56
N SER A 62 10.86 5.61 -18.24
CA SER A 62 9.71 5.26 -17.42
C SER A 62 8.65 6.37 -17.35
N VAL A 63 9.07 7.64 -17.46
CA VAL A 63 8.19 8.83 -17.50
C VAL A 63 7.43 8.94 -18.83
N GLU A 64 8.06 8.61 -19.97
CA GLU A 64 7.35 8.58 -21.25
C GLU A 64 6.26 7.50 -21.33
N ARG A 65 6.29 6.52 -20.39
CA ARG A 65 5.21 5.55 -20.18
C ARG A 65 4.23 5.93 -19.08
N ASN A 66 4.63 6.80 -18.14
CA ASN A 66 3.82 7.21 -16.98
C ASN A 66 3.97 8.72 -16.81
N GLU A 67 2.91 9.46 -17.04
CA GLU A 67 2.91 10.93 -17.16
C GLU A 67 3.28 11.70 -15.87
N TYR A 68 3.58 11.06 -14.72
CA TYR A 68 3.98 11.77 -13.50
C TYR A 68 4.96 10.98 -12.65
N LEU A 69 6.22 11.44 -12.58
CA LEU A 69 7.16 11.09 -11.50
C LEU A 69 7.07 12.17 -10.41
N TYR A 70 6.56 11.81 -9.27
CA TYR A 70 6.70 12.60 -8.06
C TYR A 70 7.91 12.06 -7.27
N SER A 71 9.04 12.79 -7.28
CA SER A 71 10.11 12.60 -6.31
C SER A 71 9.79 13.49 -5.10
N GLY A 72 9.23 12.89 -4.08
CA GLY A 72 8.86 13.57 -2.84
C GLY A 72 7.82 12.78 -2.08
N THR A 73 7.71 13.02 -0.81
CA THR A 73 6.60 12.48 -0.01
C THR A 73 5.29 12.88 -0.68
N ILE A 74 4.53 11.89 -1.15
CA ILE A 74 3.24 12.15 -1.79
C ILE A 74 2.37 12.87 -0.76
N ASP A 75 2.01 14.12 -1.03
CA ASP A 75 1.02 14.80 -0.21
C ASP A 75 -0.37 14.21 -0.51
N HIS A 76 -0.74 13.20 0.25
CA HIS A 76 -2.03 12.52 0.12
C HIS A 76 -3.21 13.49 0.22
N LYS A 77 -3.03 14.64 0.89
CA LYS A 77 -4.07 15.68 1.02
C LYS A 77 -4.30 16.45 -0.27
N ALA A 78 -3.28 16.51 -1.15
CA ALA A 78 -3.42 17.13 -2.46
C ALA A 78 -4.17 16.25 -3.47
N ILE A 79 -4.23 14.94 -3.22
CA ILE A 79 -4.95 13.98 -4.07
C ILE A 79 -6.42 13.97 -3.64
N LYS A 80 -7.31 14.22 -4.61
CA LYS A 80 -8.74 14.15 -4.35
C LYS A 80 -9.14 12.74 -3.93
N GLU A 81 -9.78 12.62 -2.77
CA GLU A 81 -10.35 11.35 -2.31
C GLU A 81 -11.46 10.88 -3.28
N PRO A 82 -11.39 9.63 -3.76
CA PRO A 82 -12.42 9.09 -4.62
C PRO A 82 -13.73 8.87 -3.86
N LYS A 83 -14.84 9.03 -4.56
CA LYS A 83 -16.14 8.63 -4.01
C LYS A 83 -16.26 7.10 -4.00
N VAL A 84 -17.14 6.56 -3.16
CA VAL A 84 -17.39 5.11 -3.06
C VAL A 84 -17.65 4.46 -4.42
N LYS A 85 -18.36 5.12 -5.32
CA LYS A 85 -18.60 4.64 -6.69
C LYS A 85 -17.32 4.51 -7.53
N GLU A 86 -16.39 5.44 -7.36
CA GLU A 86 -15.10 5.44 -8.04
C GLU A 86 -14.21 4.32 -7.51
N CYS A 87 -14.33 3.97 -6.22
CA CYS A 87 -13.64 2.84 -5.62
C CYS A 87 -14.04 1.49 -6.23
N VAL A 88 -15.26 1.33 -6.73
CA VAL A 88 -15.67 0.11 -7.45
C VAL A 88 -14.81 -0.10 -8.70
N GLU A 89 -14.59 0.96 -9.47
CA GLU A 89 -13.81 0.88 -10.69
C GLU A 89 -12.31 0.67 -10.39
N ILE A 90 -11.80 1.35 -9.36
CA ILE A 90 -10.44 1.13 -8.85
C ILE A 90 -10.25 -0.34 -8.45
N ALA A 91 -11.18 -0.89 -7.68
CA ALA A 91 -11.14 -2.29 -7.24
C ALA A 91 -11.11 -3.27 -8.44
N ARG A 92 -11.92 -3.01 -9.48
CA ARG A 92 -11.90 -3.81 -10.70
C ARG A 92 -10.55 -3.74 -11.42
N GLN A 93 -9.97 -2.55 -11.55
CA GLN A 93 -8.66 -2.38 -12.19
C GLN A 93 -7.54 -3.10 -11.43
N LEU A 94 -7.57 -3.06 -10.10
CA LEU A 94 -6.57 -3.73 -9.27
C LEU A 94 -6.69 -5.25 -9.32
N CYS A 95 -7.92 -5.78 -9.32
CA CYS A 95 -8.18 -7.21 -9.23
C CYS A 95 -8.18 -7.96 -10.57
N ASN A 96 -8.34 -7.28 -11.72
CA ASN A 96 -8.47 -7.89 -13.05
C ASN A 96 -7.30 -8.78 -13.50
N ASN A 97 -6.17 -8.80 -12.79
CA ASN A 97 -5.01 -9.65 -13.07
C ASN A 97 -4.62 -10.54 -11.89
N SER A 98 -5.42 -10.61 -10.83
CA SER A 98 -5.14 -11.44 -9.67
C SER A 98 -5.56 -12.86 -9.97
N THR A 99 -4.60 -13.70 -10.33
CA THR A 99 -4.77 -15.16 -10.23
C THR A 99 -4.78 -15.47 -8.73
N LEU A 100 -5.96 -15.51 -8.15
CA LEU A 100 -6.11 -15.95 -6.76
C LEU A 100 -5.71 -17.43 -6.69
N SER A 101 -4.53 -17.70 -6.15
CA SER A 101 -4.23 -19.02 -5.65
C SER A 101 -5.25 -19.29 -4.54
N SER A 102 -6.17 -20.20 -4.82
CA SER A 102 -7.22 -20.59 -3.87
C SER A 102 -6.56 -21.06 -2.57
N LEU A 103 -6.64 -20.24 -1.54
CA LEU A 103 -6.48 -20.73 -0.19
C LEU A 103 -7.55 -21.81 0.01
N HIS A 104 -7.14 -23.05 0.29
CA HIS A 104 -8.07 -24.19 0.45
C HIS A 104 -8.90 -24.12 1.74
N ILE A 105 -9.02 -22.94 2.34
CA ILE A 105 -9.82 -22.72 3.54
C ILE A 105 -11.25 -22.47 3.09
N ARG A 106 -12.15 -23.40 3.43
CA ARG A 106 -13.59 -23.22 3.20
C ARG A 106 -14.18 -22.34 4.29
N LEU A 107 -14.20 -21.05 4.06
CA LEU A 107 -14.95 -20.14 4.92
C LEU A 107 -16.46 -20.38 4.78
N THR A 108 -17.19 -20.02 5.82
CA THR A 108 -18.66 -20.00 5.85
C THR A 108 -19.18 -18.58 5.90
N THR A 109 -20.44 -18.38 5.57
CA THR A 109 -21.09 -17.07 5.73
C THR A 109 -21.29 -16.72 7.21
N GLY A 110 -21.24 -15.44 7.53
CA GLY A 110 -21.49 -14.94 8.89
C GLY A 110 -20.24 -14.88 9.78
N LEU A 111 -19.06 -15.25 9.28
CA LEU A 111 -17.82 -15.04 10.03
C LEU A 111 -17.56 -13.55 10.22
N LEU A 112 -17.10 -13.21 11.39
CA LEU A 112 -16.65 -11.87 11.73
C LEU A 112 -15.29 -11.60 11.08
N LEU A 113 -15.15 -10.42 10.51
CA LEU A 113 -13.92 -9.97 9.85
C LEU A 113 -13.30 -8.84 10.67
N TYR A 114 -12.03 -9.01 10.99
CA TYR A 114 -11.23 -8.04 11.73
C TYR A 114 -9.97 -7.67 10.95
N MET A 115 -9.56 -6.43 11.06
CA MET A 115 -8.22 -6.01 10.71
C MET A 115 -7.41 -5.86 12.01
N VAL A 116 -6.30 -6.57 12.11
CA VAL A 116 -5.33 -6.49 13.23
C VAL A 116 -4.12 -5.70 12.77
N GLY A 117 -3.62 -4.83 13.63
CA GLY A 117 -2.54 -3.89 13.32
C GLY A 117 -3.04 -2.45 13.21
N ASN A 118 -2.19 -1.55 12.76
CA ASN A 118 -2.52 -0.14 12.66
C ASN A 118 -3.39 0.16 11.43
N VAL A 119 -4.28 1.15 11.57
CA VAL A 119 -5.07 1.64 10.44
C VAL A 119 -4.18 2.47 9.54
N SER A 120 -4.03 2.07 8.28
CA SER A 120 -3.27 2.84 7.30
C SER A 120 -3.99 4.11 6.90
N THR A 121 -3.23 5.19 6.82
CA THR A 121 -3.64 6.45 6.20
C THR A 121 -2.87 6.73 4.91
N GLU A 122 -1.94 5.83 4.56
CA GLU A 122 -0.99 5.97 3.47
C GLU A 122 -1.28 4.98 2.35
N PHE A 123 -1.00 5.38 1.12
CA PHE A 123 -1.12 4.50 -0.05
C PHE A 123 0.01 4.73 -1.09
N ALA A 124 1.04 5.51 -0.73
CA ALA A 124 2.06 5.98 -1.66
C ALA A 124 2.80 4.86 -2.39
N ASP A 125 3.07 3.73 -1.73
CA ASP A 125 3.78 2.57 -2.29
C ASP A 125 2.84 1.40 -2.61
N SER A 126 1.57 1.68 -2.89
CA SER A 126 0.58 0.66 -3.22
C SER A 126 0.42 0.46 -4.73
N GLU A 127 -0.12 -0.69 -5.13
CA GLU A 127 -0.57 -0.94 -6.50
C GLU A 127 -1.61 0.10 -6.95
N TYR A 128 -2.42 0.59 -6.02
CA TYR A 128 -3.37 1.67 -6.28
C TYR A 128 -2.66 2.95 -6.73
N ALA A 129 -1.64 3.39 -6.00
CA ALA A 129 -0.87 4.57 -6.38
C ALA A 129 -0.21 4.40 -7.76
N ARG A 130 0.43 3.25 -7.98
CA ARG A 130 1.13 2.96 -9.23
C ARG A 130 0.20 2.80 -10.43
N ARG A 131 -0.88 2.03 -10.31
CA ARG A 131 -1.72 1.64 -11.45
C ARG A 131 -2.87 2.58 -11.73
N CYS A 132 -3.45 3.19 -10.70
CA CYS A 132 -4.63 4.03 -10.84
C CYS A 132 -4.33 5.52 -10.78
N LEU A 133 -3.33 5.92 -9.96
CA LEU A 133 -2.94 7.33 -9.83
C LEU A 133 -1.69 7.67 -10.63
N HIS A 134 -1.00 6.66 -11.20
CA HIS A 134 0.28 6.81 -11.91
C HIS A 134 1.36 7.53 -11.07
N LEU A 135 1.35 7.28 -9.77
CA LEU A 135 2.30 7.81 -8.81
C LEU A 135 3.36 6.76 -8.51
N VAL A 136 4.61 7.20 -8.37
CA VAL A 136 5.71 6.37 -7.87
C VAL A 136 6.10 6.96 -6.53
N GLY A 137 5.72 6.30 -5.43
CA GLY A 137 6.15 6.65 -4.09
C GLY A 137 7.55 6.10 -3.80
N GLU A 138 8.25 6.72 -2.86
CA GLU A 138 9.42 6.08 -2.27
C GLU A 138 8.99 4.84 -1.48
N PRO A 139 9.75 3.72 -1.55
CA PRO A 139 9.49 2.57 -0.71
C PRO A 139 9.47 3.01 0.76
N MET A 140 8.44 2.62 1.50
CA MET A 140 8.40 2.90 2.93
C MET A 140 9.65 2.28 3.59
N ALA A 141 10.32 3.08 4.44
CA ALA A 141 11.45 2.60 5.19
C ALA A 141 11.01 1.42 6.08
N THR A 142 11.50 0.23 5.80
CA THR A 142 11.17 -1.01 6.52
C THR A 142 11.78 -1.09 7.94
N GLY A 143 12.51 -0.06 8.35
CA GLY A 143 13.18 -0.02 9.66
C GLY A 143 12.18 -0.02 10.83
N GLY A 144 12.15 -1.11 11.59
CA GLY A 144 11.30 -1.28 12.79
C GLY A 144 9.98 -2.01 12.55
N HIS A 145 9.50 -2.11 11.30
CA HIS A 145 8.26 -2.84 10.99
C HIS A 145 8.41 -4.37 11.07
N ASP A 146 9.59 -4.90 10.83
CA ASP A 146 9.81 -6.36 10.81
C ASP A 146 9.57 -7.01 12.18
N GLU A 147 9.99 -6.36 13.27
CA GLU A 147 9.78 -6.87 14.63
C GLU A 147 8.30 -6.82 15.03
N ASP A 148 7.61 -5.73 14.70
CA ASP A 148 6.17 -5.58 14.95
C ASP A 148 5.36 -6.61 14.15
N CYS A 149 5.70 -6.81 12.87
CA CYS A 149 5.08 -7.83 12.02
C CYS A 149 5.27 -9.23 12.59
N GLN A 150 6.49 -9.60 12.98
CA GLN A 150 6.79 -10.91 13.58
C GLN A 150 6.03 -11.13 14.90
N TYR A 151 5.88 -10.09 15.71
CA TYR A 151 5.10 -10.16 16.93
C TYR A 151 3.62 -10.43 16.65
N ILE A 152 3.01 -9.71 15.71
CA ILE A 152 1.62 -9.92 15.31
C ILE A 152 1.43 -11.33 14.77
N GLU A 153 2.31 -11.79 13.87
CA GLU A 153 2.25 -13.15 13.30
C GLU A 153 2.33 -14.24 14.35
N MET A 154 3.22 -14.08 15.34
CA MET A 154 3.34 -15.02 16.45
C MET A 154 2.03 -15.09 17.26
N ILE A 155 1.41 -13.94 17.56
CA ILE A 155 0.13 -13.91 18.29
C ILE A 155 -0.99 -14.53 17.46
N LEU A 156 -1.12 -14.17 16.18
CA LEU A 156 -2.14 -14.72 15.30
C LEU A 156 -2.00 -16.22 15.12
N SER A 157 -0.78 -16.74 14.99
CA SER A 157 -0.50 -18.17 14.93
C SER A 157 -0.96 -18.87 16.21
N ALA A 158 -0.67 -18.31 17.38
CA ALA A 158 -1.12 -18.87 18.65
C ALA A 158 -2.66 -18.87 18.81
N LEU A 159 -3.32 -17.83 18.30
CA LEU A 159 -4.78 -17.74 18.29
C LEU A 159 -5.40 -18.78 17.34
N HIS A 160 -4.77 -18.99 16.19
CA HIS A 160 -5.18 -20.02 15.22
C HIS A 160 -5.03 -21.42 15.81
N ASP A 161 -3.90 -21.74 16.40
CA ASP A 161 -3.64 -23.01 17.07
C ASP A 161 -4.60 -23.27 18.26
N GLY A 162 -5.00 -22.18 18.92
CA GLY A 162 -6.03 -22.20 19.96
C GLY A 162 -7.47 -22.31 19.45
N GLY A 163 -7.70 -22.32 18.15
CA GLY A 163 -9.02 -22.39 17.52
C GLY A 163 -9.87 -21.13 17.66
N LEU A 164 -9.24 -19.98 17.97
CA LEU A 164 -9.92 -18.67 18.10
C LEU A 164 -10.07 -17.94 16.77
N THR A 165 -9.24 -18.27 15.78
CA THR A 165 -9.39 -17.78 14.40
C THR A 165 -9.67 -18.92 13.44
N ILE A 166 -10.41 -18.62 12.37
CA ILE A 166 -10.70 -19.57 11.30
C ILE A 166 -9.66 -19.45 10.18
N ALA A 167 -9.26 -18.22 9.87
CA ALA A 167 -8.25 -17.90 8.87
C ALA A 167 -7.72 -16.51 9.13
N ASP A 168 -6.48 -16.30 8.72
CA ASP A 168 -5.85 -14.99 8.70
C ASP A 168 -4.98 -14.85 7.45
N THR A 169 -4.69 -13.62 7.05
CA THR A 169 -3.79 -13.30 5.96
C THR A 169 -3.20 -11.91 6.14
N HIS A 170 -1.94 -11.75 5.74
CA HIS A 170 -1.32 -10.44 5.67
C HIS A 170 -2.01 -9.58 4.60
N ILE A 171 -2.25 -8.30 4.90
CA ILE A 171 -2.74 -7.34 3.91
C ILE A 171 -1.56 -6.90 3.06
N SER A 172 -1.58 -7.30 1.79
CA SER A 172 -0.49 -7.11 0.83
C SER A 172 -1.01 -6.47 -0.45
N SER A 173 -0.48 -6.85 -1.60
CA SER A 173 -0.85 -6.30 -2.91
C SER A 173 -2.37 -6.26 -3.14
N GLY A 174 -2.89 -5.10 -3.53
CA GLY A 174 -4.32 -4.81 -3.65
C GLY A 174 -4.98 -4.34 -2.34
N GLY A 175 -4.20 -4.19 -1.26
CA GLY A 175 -4.64 -3.68 0.03
C GLY A 175 -5.66 -4.57 0.73
N LEU A 176 -6.45 -3.96 1.61
CA LEU A 176 -7.52 -4.66 2.34
C LEU A 176 -8.55 -5.28 1.37
N PHE A 177 -8.92 -4.57 0.30
CA PHE A 177 -9.90 -5.06 -0.67
C PHE A 177 -9.42 -6.35 -1.36
N GLY A 178 -8.18 -6.38 -1.84
CA GLY A 178 -7.57 -7.56 -2.45
C GLY A 178 -7.45 -8.73 -1.47
N SER A 179 -7.04 -8.45 -0.23
CA SER A 179 -6.92 -9.45 0.83
C SER A 179 -8.27 -10.05 1.24
N LEU A 180 -9.32 -9.22 1.32
CA LEU A 180 -10.69 -9.68 1.55
C LEU A 180 -11.17 -10.64 0.45
N LEU A 181 -10.91 -10.31 -0.81
CA LEU A 181 -11.23 -11.21 -1.92
C LEU A 181 -10.47 -12.54 -1.81
N THR A 182 -9.18 -12.48 -1.52
CA THR A 182 -8.32 -13.68 -1.41
C THR A 182 -8.78 -14.58 -0.27
N LEU A 183 -9.10 -13.99 0.89
CA LEU A 183 -9.54 -14.75 2.07
C LEU A 183 -10.94 -15.31 1.90
N SER A 184 -11.89 -14.52 1.39
CA SER A 184 -13.32 -14.86 1.42
C SER A 184 -13.82 -15.62 0.18
N ALA A 185 -13.15 -15.54 -0.96
CA ALA A 185 -13.65 -16.14 -2.19
C ALA A 185 -13.94 -17.65 -2.06
N PRO A 186 -15.09 -18.13 -2.57
CA PRO A 186 -16.06 -17.43 -3.42
C PRO A 186 -17.14 -16.63 -2.67
N LEU A 187 -17.03 -16.49 -1.36
CA LEU A 187 -17.95 -15.71 -0.54
C LEU A 187 -17.71 -14.21 -0.77
N GLY A 188 -18.74 -13.41 -0.56
CA GLY A 188 -18.63 -11.97 -0.45
C GLY A 188 -18.39 -11.52 0.98
N TYR A 189 -18.47 -10.21 1.17
CA TYR A 189 -18.37 -9.59 2.49
C TYR A 189 -19.21 -8.31 2.55
N ASP A 190 -19.57 -7.93 3.75
CA ASP A 190 -20.22 -6.65 4.07
C ASP A 190 -19.41 -5.98 5.16
N ILE A 191 -18.75 -4.87 4.83
CA ILE A 191 -17.83 -4.17 5.71
C ILE A 191 -18.17 -2.68 5.85
N LEU A 192 -17.77 -2.14 6.99
CA LEU A 192 -17.79 -0.72 7.28
C LEU A 192 -16.35 -0.20 7.41
N THR A 193 -16.11 1.02 6.92
CA THR A 193 -14.81 1.68 7.00
C THR A 193 -14.82 2.79 8.07
N PRO A 194 -13.67 3.06 8.71
CA PRO A 194 -13.55 4.17 9.66
C PRO A 194 -13.77 5.51 8.95
N ARG A 195 -14.63 6.37 9.49
CA ARG A 195 -14.98 7.68 8.88
C ARG A 195 -13.82 8.68 8.88
N GLU A 196 -12.87 8.50 9.78
CA GLU A 196 -11.73 9.39 9.99
C GLU A 196 -10.58 9.11 9.02
N VAL A 197 -10.67 8.02 8.25
CA VAL A 197 -9.63 7.57 7.32
C VAL A 197 -10.15 7.68 5.90
N ARG A 198 -9.30 8.12 5.00
CA ARG A 198 -9.62 8.15 3.57
C ARG A 198 -10.00 6.76 3.08
N LEU A 199 -11.09 6.67 2.35
CA LEU A 199 -11.63 5.40 1.85
C LEU A 199 -10.63 4.64 0.96
N ASP A 200 -9.96 5.34 0.07
CA ASP A 200 -8.96 4.77 -0.84
C ASP A 200 -7.71 4.26 -0.10
N ALA A 201 -7.21 5.02 0.88
CA ALA A 201 -6.09 4.59 1.72
C ALA A 201 -6.47 3.35 2.55
N PHE A 202 -7.67 3.33 3.12
CA PHE A 202 -8.14 2.20 3.91
C PHE A 202 -8.29 0.93 3.08
N LEU A 203 -8.94 1.03 1.90
CA LEU A 203 -9.22 -0.12 1.05
C LEU A 203 -8.01 -0.61 0.26
N PHE A 204 -7.17 0.30 -0.24
CA PHE A 204 -6.13 -0.01 -1.22
C PHE A 204 -4.70 0.29 -0.74
N GLY A 205 -4.53 0.80 0.49
CA GLY A 205 -3.21 0.96 1.10
C GLY A 205 -2.58 -0.40 1.40
N GLU A 206 -1.25 -0.50 1.21
CA GLU A 206 -0.46 -1.73 1.34
C GLU A 206 0.60 -1.63 2.44
N GLU A 207 0.35 -0.81 3.45
CA GLU A 207 1.25 -0.65 4.59
C GLU A 207 1.49 -1.99 5.31
N PRO A 208 2.74 -2.35 5.65
CA PRO A 208 3.06 -3.58 6.35
C PRO A 208 2.50 -3.60 7.79
N GLY A 209 2.43 -4.79 8.39
CA GLY A 209 1.94 -4.96 9.77
C GLY A 209 0.42 -4.91 9.91
N ARG A 210 -0.31 -5.15 8.83
CA ARG A 210 -1.77 -5.24 8.81
C ARG A 210 -2.21 -6.63 8.40
N TYR A 211 -3.11 -7.22 9.17
CA TYR A 211 -3.60 -8.58 8.97
C TYR A 211 -5.12 -8.60 8.95
N LEU A 212 -5.68 -9.35 8.01
CA LEU A 212 -7.10 -9.63 7.94
C LEU A 212 -7.35 -10.98 8.63
N VAL A 213 -8.31 -11.02 9.55
CA VAL A 213 -8.62 -12.20 10.36
C VAL A 213 -10.11 -12.50 10.28
N ALA A 214 -10.45 -13.79 10.09
CA ALA A 214 -11.81 -14.29 10.13
C ALA A 214 -12.04 -15.09 11.42
N VAL A 215 -13.08 -14.72 12.18
CA VAL A 215 -13.40 -15.27 13.49
C VAL A 215 -14.83 -15.78 13.51
N SER A 216 -15.10 -16.91 14.20
CA SER A 216 -16.48 -17.35 14.45
C SER A 216 -17.13 -16.48 15.53
N GLU A 217 -18.43 -16.28 15.45
CA GLU A 217 -19.18 -15.52 16.46
C GLU A 217 -19.03 -16.10 17.88
N SER A 218 -18.84 -17.41 18.00
CA SER A 218 -18.63 -18.08 19.30
C SER A 218 -17.24 -17.86 19.90
N ALA A 219 -16.24 -17.45 19.11
CA ALA A 219 -14.87 -17.21 19.56
C ALA A 219 -14.57 -15.73 19.79
N ASP A 220 -15.49 -14.85 19.40
CA ASP A 220 -15.29 -13.41 19.33
C ASP A 220 -14.78 -12.78 20.64
N ASP A 221 -15.49 -13.00 21.74
CA ASP A 221 -15.13 -12.43 23.03
C ASP A 221 -13.72 -12.85 23.48
N GLN A 222 -13.37 -14.13 23.25
CA GLN A 222 -12.04 -14.65 23.62
C GLN A 222 -10.94 -14.13 22.69
N PHE A 223 -11.23 -14.00 21.41
CA PHE A 223 -10.32 -13.41 20.43
C PHE A 223 -9.98 -11.97 20.81
N LEU A 224 -10.98 -11.14 21.06
CA LEU A 224 -10.77 -9.73 21.45
C LEU A 224 -10.04 -9.60 22.77
N LEU A 225 -10.34 -10.45 23.75
CA LEU A 225 -9.63 -10.47 25.02
C LEU A 225 -8.14 -10.77 24.83
N LYS A 226 -7.80 -11.77 24.01
CA LYS A 226 -6.43 -12.17 23.74
C LYS A 226 -5.63 -11.11 22.97
N LEU A 227 -6.25 -10.40 22.02
CA LEU A 227 -5.63 -9.26 21.34
C LEU A 227 -5.37 -8.12 22.33
N GLY A 228 -6.32 -7.86 23.24
CA GLY A 228 -6.16 -6.87 24.30
C GLY A 228 -5.00 -7.23 25.26
N ASP A 229 -4.90 -8.50 25.68
CA ASP A 229 -3.77 -9.00 26.50
C ASP A 229 -2.41 -8.82 25.80
N ALA A 230 -2.39 -8.95 24.45
CA ALA A 230 -1.21 -8.75 23.61
C ALA A 230 -0.95 -7.28 23.24
N CYS A 231 -1.80 -6.35 23.68
CA CYS A 231 -1.74 -4.93 23.31
C CYS A 231 -1.78 -4.67 21.79
N LEU A 232 -2.47 -5.54 21.04
CA LEU A 232 -2.64 -5.37 19.60
C LEU A 232 -3.92 -4.59 19.27
N ASN A 233 -3.79 -3.61 18.39
CA ASN A 233 -4.93 -2.90 17.85
C ASN A 233 -5.72 -3.80 16.89
N CYS A 234 -7.04 -3.71 16.95
CA CYS A 234 -7.91 -4.34 15.96
C CYS A 234 -9.09 -3.45 15.61
N CYS A 235 -9.56 -3.59 14.40
CA CYS A 235 -10.73 -2.91 13.87
C CYS A 235 -11.73 -3.96 13.38
N PHE A 236 -12.95 -3.95 13.93
CA PHE A 236 -14.03 -4.77 13.38
C PHE A 236 -14.43 -4.19 12.02
N LEU A 237 -14.41 -5.02 11.00
CA LEU A 237 -14.76 -4.64 9.63
C LEU A 237 -16.23 -4.95 9.30
N GLY A 238 -16.66 -6.16 9.64
CA GLY A 238 -17.98 -6.64 9.25
C GLY A 238 -18.05 -8.16 9.19
N ARG A 239 -18.73 -8.70 8.16
CA ARG A 239 -19.01 -10.14 8.08
C ARG A 239 -18.86 -10.68 6.66
N THR A 240 -18.55 -11.98 6.54
CA THR A 240 -18.64 -12.70 5.28
C THR A 240 -20.10 -12.88 4.87
N THR A 241 -20.38 -12.74 3.58
CA THR A 241 -21.70 -12.90 2.96
C THR A 241 -21.68 -13.99 1.90
N LYS A 242 -22.81 -14.26 1.21
CA LYS A 242 -22.85 -15.33 0.20
C LYS A 242 -21.94 -15.08 -1.00
N ASN A 243 -22.13 -13.96 -1.71
CA ASN A 243 -21.41 -13.69 -2.96
C ASN A 243 -21.34 -12.19 -3.33
N ARG A 244 -21.91 -11.29 -2.51
CA ARG A 244 -21.90 -9.87 -2.80
C ARG A 244 -20.92 -9.13 -1.90
N ILE A 245 -20.32 -8.11 -2.48
CA ILE A 245 -19.40 -7.21 -1.81
C ILE A 245 -20.15 -5.93 -1.48
N MET A 246 -20.24 -5.62 -0.20
CA MET A 246 -20.81 -4.39 0.31
C MET A 246 -19.75 -3.62 1.10
N VAL A 247 -19.60 -2.32 0.84
CA VAL A 247 -18.71 -1.42 1.58
C VAL A 247 -19.51 -0.18 1.94
N ASP A 248 -19.63 0.12 3.23
CA ASP A 248 -20.39 1.26 3.77
C ASP A 248 -21.85 1.29 3.25
N GLY A 249 -22.46 0.11 3.09
CA GLY A 249 -23.82 -0.03 2.56
C GLY A 249 -23.92 0.17 1.05
N PHE A 250 -22.80 0.38 0.35
CA PHE A 250 -22.76 0.51 -1.10
C PHE A 250 -22.43 -0.83 -1.77
N ASP A 251 -23.18 -1.18 -2.81
CA ASP A 251 -23.03 -2.45 -3.52
C ASP A 251 -21.90 -2.38 -4.56
N PHE A 252 -20.81 -3.11 -4.33
CA PHE A 252 -19.69 -3.28 -5.25
C PHE A 252 -19.92 -4.37 -6.29
N GLY A 253 -20.97 -5.17 -6.17
CA GLY A 253 -21.29 -6.25 -7.07
C GLY A 253 -20.93 -7.64 -6.54
N PRO A 254 -21.09 -8.68 -7.37
CA PRO A 254 -20.73 -10.04 -6.96
C PRO A 254 -19.21 -10.25 -7.01
N VAL A 255 -18.72 -11.17 -6.18
CA VAL A 255 -17.29 -11.55 -6.15
C VAL A 255 -16.77 -11.99 -7.51
N SER A 256 -17.62 -12.61 -8.35
CA SER A 256 -17.27 -13.03 -9.71
C SER A 256 -16.82 -11.93 -10.65
N ASP A 257 -17.16 -10.66 -10.35
CA ASP A 257 -16.74 -9.50 -11.15
C ASP A 257 -15.26 -9.16 -10.94
N TYR A 258 -14.63 -9.72 -9.91
CA TYR A 258 -13.26 -9.43 -9.48
C TYR A 258 -12.31 -10.61 -9.59
N ILE A 259 -12.84 -11.83 -9.76
CA ILE A 259 -12.07 -13.07 -9.77
C ILE A 259 -12.22 -13.76 -11.11
N THR A 260 -11.12 -13.99 -11.80
CA THR A 260 -11.10 -14.90 -12.95
C THR A 260 -10.90 -16.33 -12.42
N THR A 261 -11.95 -17.13 -12.41
CA THR A 261 -11.83 -18.57 -12.13
C THR A 261 -11.08 -19.23 -13.29
N SER A 262 -9.84 -19.65 -13.04
CA SER A 262 -9.18 -20.57 -13.96
C SER A 262 -9.94 -21.90 -13.92
N THR A 263 -10.63 -22.21 -15.01
CA THR A 263 -11.23 -23.54 -15.28
C THR A 263 -10.14 -24.56 -15.55
#